data_1294ed9fe2b318b1ff3a7b6c6eab501a
#
_entry.id   1294ed9fe2b318b1ff3a7b6c6eab501a
#
_cell.length_a   1.000
_cell.length_b   1.000
_cell.length_c   1.000
_cell.angle_alpha   90.00
_cell.angle_beta   90.00
_cell.angle_gamma   90.00
#
_symmetry.space_group_name_H-M   'P 1'
#
loop_
_entity.id
_entity.type
_entity.pdbx_description
1 polymer ?
#
loop_
_entity_poly.entity_id
_entity_poly.type
_entity_poly.pdbx_seq_one_letter_code
_entity_poly.pdbx_strand_id
1 'polypeptide(L)'
;CATNKDINASLLDTFIRRIPVKIYLPSLEDRFIEERLTLIERFIKDESLRLDKPVLVSKNSMIALLSYNCPYNVGQLKSDIKLAVANAYSDYFIHHKKQIKINSPDLQKDIKSSLLSPKEDALRLVDLMADTDGYFCYVNYDKYKNYSRALKFLLNYKTYLKEEVLWI
;
A
#
# COMPACT_ATOMS: atom_id res chain seq x y z
N CYS A 1 -7.71 13.80 -21.70
CA CYS A 1 -9.01 13.37 -21.20
C CYS A 1 -8.83 12.04 -20.46
N ALA A 2 -9.45 11.89 -19.30
CA ALA A 2 -9.49 10.64 -18.54
C ALA A 2 -10.95 10.36 -18.12
N THR A 3 -11.34 9.10 -18.09
CA THR A 3 -12.69 8.67 -17.70
C THR A 3 -12.61 7.30 -17.04
N ASN A 4 -13.51 7.02 -16.10
CA ASN A 4 -13.73 5.70 -15.51
C ASN A 4 -14.94 4.97 -16.13
N LYS A 5 -15.54 5.54 -17.18
CA LYS A 5 -16.67 4.96 -17.90
C LYS A 5 -16.18 4.24 -19.16
N ASP A 6 -16.94 3.24 -19.60
CA ASP A 6 -16.69 2.62 -20.89
C ASP A 6 -16.74 3.69 -21.99
N ILE A 7 -15.63 3.81 -22.71
CA ILE A 7 -15.43 4.81 -23.78
C ILE A 7 -16.48 4.60 -24.89
N ASN A 8 -16.78 3.35 -25.21
CA ASN A 8 -17.71 3.01 -26.29
C ASN A 8 -19.18 3.29 -25.93
N ALA A 9 -19.50 3.26 -24.63
CA ALA A 9 -20.87 3.52 -24.14
C ALA A 9 -21.12 5.01 -23.82
N SER A 10 -20.07 5.80 -23.62
CA SER A 10 -20.18 7.15 -23.05
C SER A 10 -19.74 8.29 -23.98
N LEU A 11 -19.00 7.97 -25.04
CA LEU A 11 -18.51 8.97 -25.99
C LEU A 11 -19.10 8.74 -27.39
N LEU A 12 -19.44 9.85 -28.07
CA LEU A 12 -19.85 9.82 -29.48
C LEU A 12 -18.71 9.28 -30.35
N ASP A 13 -19.03 8.46 -31.35
CA ASP A 13 -18.07 7.86 -32.29
C ASP A 13 -17.14 8.88 -32.94
N THR A 14 -17.64 10.09 -33.14
CA THR A 14 -16.86 11.21 -33.69
C THR A 14 -15.71 11.65 -32.79
N PHE A 15 -15.84 11.53 -31.47
CA PHE A 15 -14.77 11.79 -30.52
C PHE A 15 -13.78 10.65 -30.44
N ILE A 16 -14.27 9.41 -30.45
CA ILE A 16 -13.43 8.20 -30.38
C ILE A 16 -12.45 8.17 -31.56
N ARG A 17 -12.88 8.54 -32.74
CA ARG A 17 -12.04 8.55 -33.94
C ARG A 17 -10.93 9.65 -33.92
N ARG A 18 -11.08 10.66 -33.08
CA ARG A 18 -10.10 11.75 -32.94
C ARG A 18 -9.08 11.52 -31.82
N ILE A 19 -9.23 10.44 -31.03
CA ILE A 19 -8.30 10.07 -29.98
C ILE A 19 -7.38 8.98 -30.52
N PRO A 20 -6.14 9.33 -30.95
CA PRO A 20 -5.26 8.38 -31.65
C PRO A 20 -4.67 7.34 -30.69
N VAL A 21 -4.57 7.66 -29.39
CA VAL A 21 -3.99 6.78 -28.39
C VAL A 21 -4.95 6.61 -27.23
N LYS A 22 -5.26 5.37 -26.89
CA LYS A 22 -6.06 5.00 -25.72
C LYS A 22 -5.16 4.22 -24.77
N ILE A 23 -5.08 4.68 -23.54
CA ILE A 23 -4.34 3.99 -22.47
C ILE A 23 -5.35 3.48 -21.46
N TYR A 24 -5.37 2.18 -21.27
CA TYR A 24 -6.15 1.51 -20.23
C TYR A 24 -5.31 1.33 -18.98
N LEU A 25 -5.80 1.85 -17.85
CA LEU A 25 -5.18 1.64 -16.55
C LEU A 25 -5.96 0.53 -15.83
N PRO A 26 -5.34 -0.62 -15.55
CA PRO A 26 -6.01 -1.71 -14.85
C PRO A 26 -6.44 -1.29 -13.44
N SER A 27 -7.52 -1.89 -12.96
CA SER A 27 -7.96 -1.71 -11.58
C SER A 27 -6.91 -2.23 -10.61
N LEU A 28 -6.99 -1.84 -9.33
CA LEU A 28 -6.04 -2.31 -8.32
C LEU A 28 -6.12 -3.84 -8.10
N GLU A 29 -7.26 -4.45 -8.43
CA GLU A 29 -7.46 -5.89 -8.33
C GLU A 29 -6.81 -6.67 -9.47
N ASP A 30 -6.71 -6.04 -10.65
CA ASP A 30 -6.10 -6.63 -11.84
C ASP A 30 -4.57 -6.46 -11.87
N ARG A 31 -4.01 -5.75 -10.89
CA ARG A 31 -2.57 -5.52 -10.78
C ARG A 31 -1.90 -6.61 -9.96
N PHE A 32 -0.60 -6.80 -10.24
CA PHE A 32 0.23 -7.66 -9.40
C PHE A 32 0.26 -7.17 -7.95
N ILE A 33 0.36 -8.12 -7.01
CA ILE A 33 0.35 -7.84 -5.58
C ILE A 33 1.52 -6.94 -5.16
N GLU A 34 2.65 -7.02 -5.84
CA GLU A 34 3.85 -6.22 -5.63
C GLU A 34 3.63 -4.74 -5.99
N GLU A 35 2.82 -4.46 -7.03
CA GLU A 35 2.44 -3.08 -7.36
C GLU A 35 1.56 -2.50 -6.25
N ARG A 36 0.61 -3.29 -5.74
CA ARG A 36 -0.23 -2.89 -4.62
C ARG A 36 0.59 -2.64 -3.36
N LEU A 37 1.57 -3.51 -3.06
CA LEU A 37 2.52 -3.31 -1.97
C LEU A 37 3.27 -1.98 -2.13
N THR A 38 3.81 -1.72 -3.31
CA THR A 38 4.54 -0.48 -3.61
C THR A 38 3.70 0.77 -3.35
N LEU A 39 2.40 0.73 -3.68
CA LEU A 39 1.46 1.82 -3.39
C LEU A 39 1.22 1.98 -1.89
N ILE A 40 0.99 0.87 -1.18
CA ILE A 40 0.80 0.87 0.28
C ILE A 40 2.01 1.49 0.97
N GLU A 41 3.20 1.02 0.65
CA GLU A 41 4.46 1.52 1.20
C GLU A 41 4.64 3.02 0.96
N ARG A 42 4.38 3.45 -0.28
CA ARG A 42 4.44 4.87 -0.64
C ARG A 42 3.50 5.72 0.20
N PHE A 43 2.23 5.30 0.34
CA PHE A 43 1.25 6.08 1.09
C PHE A 43 1.55 6.12 2.58
N ILE A 44 2.03 5.01 3.18
CA ILE A 44 2.45 5.00 4.59
C ILE A 44 3.68 5.89 4.78
N LYS A 45 4.62 5.85 3.84
CA LYS A 45 5.81 6.70 3.86
C LYS A 45 5.45 8.19 3.74
N ASP A 46 4.52 8.54 2.87
CA ASP A 46 4.02 9.92 2.74
C ASP A 46 3.41 10.41 4.07
N GLU A 47 2.65 9.57 4.77
CA GLU A 47 2.08 9.90 6.08
C GLU A 47 3.16 9.97 7.19
N SER A 48 4.15 9.09 7.17
CA SER A 48 5.30 9.16 8.08
C SER A 48 6.09 10.48 7.91
N LEU A 49 6.28 10.91 6.65
CA LEU A 49 6.90 12.19 6.34
C LEU A 49 6.07 13.36 6.89
N ARG A 50 4.74 13.33 6.68
CA ARG A 50 3.82 14.37 7.15
C ARG A 50 3.80 14.50 8.68
N LEU A 51 3.88 13.37 9.39
CA LEU A 51 3.90 13.33 10.85
C LEU A 51 5.30 13.60 11.45
N ASP A 52 6.32 13.57 10.61
CA ASP A 52 7.75 13.62 11.02
C ASP A 52 8.08 12.55 12.09
N LYS A 53 7.45 11.38 11.96
CA LYS A 53 7.60 10.25 12.90
C LYS A 53 7.58 8.91 12.17
N PRO A 54 8.33 7.92 12.68
CA PRO A 54 8.25 6.56 12.19
C PRO A 54 6.83 5.99 12.35
N VAL A 55 6.34 5.33 11.33
CA VAL A 55 5.09 4.57 11.35
C VAL A 55 5.41 3.08 11.17
N LEU A 56 4.99 2.27 12.13
CA LEU A 56 5.12 0.82 12.08
C LEU A 56 3.80 0.19 11.66
N VAL A 57 3.88 -0.81 10.81
CA VAL A 57 2.69 -1.57 10.35
C VAL A 57 2.87 -3.01 10.76
N SER A 58 1.89 -3.57 11.47
CA SER A 58 1.93 -4.98 11.84
C SER A 58 1.78 -5.89 10.61
N LYS A 59 2.35 -7.09 10.68
CA LYS A 59 2.23 -8.13 9.65
C LYS A 59 0.76 -8.36 9.25
N ASN A 60 -0.13 -8.52 10.21
CA ASN A 60 -1.56 -8.72 9.95
C ASN A 60 -2.20 -7.51 9.25
N SER A 61 -1.83 -6.29 9.63
CA SER A 61 -2.33 -5.08 8.96
C SER A 61 -1.85 -5.00 7.52
N MET A 62 -0.62 -5.40 7.23
CA MET A 62 -0.09 -5.45 5.87
C MET A 62 -0.83 -6.51 5.03
N ILE A 63 -1.04 -7.72 5.56
CA ILE A 63 -1.83 -8.77 4.89
C ILE A 63 -3.23 -8.27 4.60
N ALA A 64 -3.90 -7.61 5.55
CA ALA A 64 -5.24 -7.07 5.36
C ALA A 64 -5.29 -6.02 4.24
N LEU A 65 -4.35 -5.07 4.23
CA LEU A 65 -4.25 -4.03 3.21
C LEU A 65 -3.94 -4.58 1.81
N LEU A 66 -3.22 -5.69 1.72
CA LEU A 66 -2.93 -6.37 0.46
C LEU A 66 -4.12 -7.19 -0.04
N SER A 67 -4.94 -7.74 0.87
CA SER A 67 -5.98 -8.73 0.55
C SER A 67 -7.36 -8.14 0.32
N TYR A 68 -7.71 -6.98 0.99
CA TYR A 68 -9.08 -6.48 0.93
C TYR A 68 -9.48 -6.01 -0.47
N ASN A 69 -10.77 -6.12 -0.76
CA ASN A 69 -11.36 -5.59 -1.98
C ASN A 69 -11.38 -4.06 -1.92
N CYS A 70 -10.92 -3.40 -2.98
CA CYS A 70 -10.77 -1.95 -3.06
C CYS A 70 -11.50 -1.40 -4.30
N PRO A 71 -12.84 -1.36 -4.30
CA PRO A 71 -13.64 -1.06 -5.49
C PRO A 71 -13.40 0.33 -6.07
N TYR A 72 -12.99 1.29 -5.26
CA TYR A 72 -12.66 2.65 -5.72
C TYR A 72 -11.15 2.84 -5.97
N ASN A 73 -10.44 1.73 -6.19
CA ASN A 73 -9.04 1.71 -6.63
C ASN A 73 -8.05 2.47 -5.72
N VAL A 74 -7.02 3.03 -6.34
CA VAL A 74 -5.89 3.69 -5.67
C VAL A 74 -6.32 4.86 -4.77
N GLY A 75 -7.40 5.57 -5.14
CA GLY A 75 -7.95 6.67 -4.34
C GLY A 75 -8.49 6.20 -3.00
N GLN A 76 -9.23 5.10 -2.99
CA GLN A 76 -9.72 4.46 -1.78
C GLN A 76 -8.57 3.95 -0.92
N LEU A 77 -7.65 3.18 -1.50
CA LEU A 77 -6.49 2.66 -0.79
C LEU A 77 -5.72 3.77 -0.05
N LYS A 78 -5.51 4.90 -0.73
CA LYS A 78 -4.86 6.07 -0.11
C LYS A 78 -5.63 6.64 1.07
N SER A 79 -6.95 6.74 0.94
CA SER A 79 -7.83 7.26 2.00
C SER A 79 -7.89 6.31 3.19
N ASP A 80 -7.96 5.03 2.94
CA ASP A 80 -8.01 3.97 3.96
C ASP A 80 -6.72 3.92 4.77
N ILE A 81 -5.56 4.04 4.10
CA ILE A 81 -4.27 4.13 4.78
C ILE A 81 -4.16 5.40 5.63
N LYS A 82 -4.61 6.55 5.12
CA LYS A 82 -4.63 7.78 5.91
C LYS A 82 -5.46 7.63 7.18
N LEU A 83 -6.62 7.00 7.08
CA LEU A 83 -7.47 6.77 8.24
C LEU A 83 -6.84 5.81 9.24
N ALA A 84 -6.21 4.72 8.77
CA ALA A 84 -5.49 3.78 9.63
C ALA A 84 -4.32 4.48 10.37
N VAL A 85 -3.56 5.32 9.68
CA VAL A 85 -2.49 6.12 10.30
C VAL A 85 -3.07 7.11 11.32
N ALA A 86 -4.18 7.77 11.01
CA ALA A 86 -4.83 8.72 11.93
C ALA A 86 -5.32 8.03 13.21
N ASN A 87 -5.91 6.83 13.09
CA ASN A 87 -6.34 6.03 14.25
C ASN A 87 -5.13 5.63 15.11
N ALA A 88 -4.07 5.11 14.48
CA ALA A 88 -2.84 4.72 15.17
C ALA A 88 -2.13 5.93 15.83
N TYR A 89 -2.17 7.09 15.18
CA TYR A 89 -1.63 8.33 15.75
C TYR A 89 -2.45 8.82 16.94
N SER A 90 -3.77 8.75 16.86
CA SER A 90 -4.67 9.07 17.98
C SER A 90 -4.38 8.18 19.20
N ASP A 91 -4.25 6.88 18.97
CA ASP A 91 -3.91 5.90 20.01
C ASP A 91 -2.51 6.16 20.61
N TYR A 92 -1.52 6.49 19.77
CA TYR A 92 -0.19 6.91 20.20
C TYR A 92 -0.25 8.14 21.09
N PHE A 93 -1.05 9.15 20.72
CA PHE A 93 -1.12 10.42 21.44
C PHE A 93 -1.88 10.29 22.77
N ILE A 94 -3.05 9.66 22.75
CA ILE A 94 -3.92 9.51 23.94
C ILE A 94 -3.27 8.63 25.00
N HIS A 95 -2.64 7.54 24.60
CA HIS A 95 -2.06 6.57 25.53
C HIS A 95 -0.56 6.75 25.76
N HIS A 96 0.01 7.88 25.32
CA HIS A 96 1.45 8.19 25.48
C HIS A 96 2.38 7.04 25.05
N LYS A 97 2.04 6.38 23.94
CA LYS A 97 2.83 5.26 23.43
C LYS A 97 4.18 5.75 22.88
N LYS A 98 5.18 4.87 22.86
CA LYS A 98 6.52 5.22 22.35
C LYS A 98 6.59 5.33 20.82
N GLN A 99 5.69 4.64 20.11
CA GLN A 99 5.73 4.49 18.66
C GLN A 99 4.32 4.50 18.06
N ILE A 100 4.19 5.01 16.84
CA ILE A 100 2.96 4.92 16.05
C ILE A 100 2.94 3.53 15.41
N LYS A 101 1.97 2.68 15.80
CA LYS A 101 1.83 1.31 15.31
C LYS A 101 0.45 1.09 14.73
N ILE A 102 0.37 0.79 13.44
CA ILE A 102 -0.86 0.37 12.79
C ILE A 102 -1.06 -1.12 13.06
N ASN A 103 -2.06 -1.43 13.87
CA ASN A 103 -2.49 -2.79 14.16
C ASN A 103 -3.87 -3.06 13.55
N SER A 104 -4.31 -4.31 13.55
CA SER A 104 -5.62 -4.68 12.98
C SER A 104 -6.81 -3.87 13.56
N PRO A 105 -6.86 -3.49 14.84
CA PRO A 105 -7.94 -2.63 15.34
C PRO A 105 -8.03 -1.25 14.69
N ASP A 106 -6.91 -0.70 14.22
CA ASP A 106 -6.84 0.64 13.61
C ASP A 106 -7.42 0.68 12.20
N LEU A 107 -7.56 -0.51 11.57
CA LEU A 107 -8.09 -0.67 10.22
C LEU A 107 -9.63 -0.60 10.21
N GLN A 108 -10.20 -0.21 9.08
CA GLN A 108 -11.64 -0.23 8.86
C GLN A 108 -12.17 -1.69 8.83
N LYS A 109 -13.49 -1.83 9.09
CA LYS A 109 -14.15 -3.14 9.19
C LYS A 109 -13.95 -3.99 7.94
N ASP A 110 -14.09 -3.41 6.77
CA ASP A 110 -13.96 -4.12 5.49
C ASP A 110 -12.53 -4.62 5.26
N ILE A 111 -11.53 -3.84 5.65
CA ILE A 111 -10.13 -4.24 5.59
C ILE A 111 -9.85 -5.36 6.60
N LYS A 112 -10.35 -5.24 7.84
CA LYS A 112 -10.20 -6.30 8.85
C LYS A 112 -10.83 -7.63 8.43
N SER A 113 -11.99 -7.58 7.77
CA SER A 113 -12.69 -8.78 7.33
C SER A 113 -11.87 -9.60 6.32
N SER A 114 -10.98 -8.97 5.56
CA SER A 114 -10.11 -9.69 4.62
C SER A 114 -9.10 -10.63 5.30
N LEU A 115 -8.86 -10.46 6.60
CA LEU A 115 -8.03 -11.41 7.38
C LEU A 115 -8.69 -12.78 7.59
N LEU A 116 -10.01 -12.87 7.42
CA LEU A 116 -10.73 -14.15 7.49
C LEU A 116 -10.50 -15.03 6.25
N SER A 117 -10.17 -14.39 5.11
CA SER A 117 -9.85 -15.07 3.86
C SER A 117 -8.78 -14.26 3.10
N PRO A 118 -7.54 -14.26 3.59
CA PRO A 118 -6.47 -13.49 2.97
C PRO A 118 -6.06 -14.09 1.62
N LYS A 119 -5.60 -13.25 0.70
CA LYS A 119 -5.04 -13.71 -0.58
C LYS A 119 -3.74 -14.46 -0.33
N GLU A 120 -3.56 -15.60 -0.99
CA GLU A 120 -2.38 -16.46 -0.81
C GLU A 120 -1.08 -15.72 -1.16
N ASP A 121 -1.10 -14.94 -2.26
CA ASP A 121 0.05 -14.14 -2.68
C ASP A 121 0.42 -13.06 -1.65
N ALA A 122 -0.59 -12.48 -0.96
CA ALA A 122 -0.35 -11.52 0.11
C ALA A 122 0.34 -12.17 1.32
N LEU A 123 -0.08 -13.39 1.68
CA LEU A 123 0.56 -14.15 2.75
C LEU A 123 2.03 -14.47 2.41
N ARG A 124 2.27 -15.01 1.22
CA ARG A 124 3.62 -15.35 0.75
C ARG A 124 4.53 -14.13 0.72
N LEU A 125 4.05 -13.02 0.15
CA LEU A 125 4.83 -11.79 0.02
C LEU A 125 5.19 -11.21 1.40
N VAL A 126 4.24 -11.16 2.32
CA VAL A 126 4.46 -10.67 3.67
C VAL A 126 5.38 -11.59 4.48
N ASP A 127 5.30 -12.91 4.29
CA ASP A 127 6.21 -13.87 4.94
C ASP A 127 7.64 -13.72 4.46
N LEU A 128 7.84 -13.46 3.16
CA LEU A 128 9.16 -13.19 2.59
C LEU A 128 9.77 -11.87 3.11
N MET A 129 8.94 -10.89 3.43
CA MET A 129 9.37 -9.56 3.87
C MET A 129 9.49 -9.43 5.39
N ALA A 130 8.79 -10.28 6.14
CA ALA A 130 8.68 -10.16 7.59
C ALA A 130 10.02 -10.50 8.27
N ASP A 131 10.54 -9.54 9.00
CA ASP A 131 11.59 -9.76 10.00
C ASP A 131 10.98 -10.30 11.31
N THR A 132 11.83 -10.76 12.22
CA THR A 132 11.47 -11.40 13.49
C THR A 132 10.55 -10.58 14.38
N ASP A 133 10.53 -9.25 14.24
CA ASP A 133 9.75 -8.33 15.06
C ASP A 133 8.27 -8.21 14.68
N GLY A 134 7.83 -8.78 13.56
CA GLY A 134 6.44 -8.77 13.11
C GLY A 134 5.88 -7.38 12.70
N TYR A 135 6.74 -6.39 12.52
CA TYR A 135 6.40 -5.04 12.10
C TYR A 135 7.28 -4.54 10.95
N PHE A 136 6.65 -3.85 9.99
CA PHE A 136 7.33 -3.10 8.94
C PHE A 136 7.47 -1.65 9.38
N CYS A 137 8.68 -1.09 9.30
CA CYS A 137 8.98 0.28 9.74
C CYS A 137 9.14 1.22 8.54
N TYR A 138 8.34 2.27 8.51
CA TYR A 138 8.38 3.31 7.49
C TYR A 138 8.84 4.64 8.09
N VAL A 139 9.95 5.17 7.59
CA VAL A 139 10.63 6.36 8.12
C VAL A 139 11.07 7.31 7.03
N ASN A 140 11.30 8.57 7.43
CA ASN A 140 12.07 9.48 6.62
C ASN A 140 13.57 9.11 6.70
N TYR A 141 14.14 8.67 5.61
CA TYR A 141 15.52 8.17 5.52
C TYR A 141 16.56 9.18 5.95
N ASP A 142 16.39 10.44 5.60
CA ASP A 142 17.39 11.47 5.85
C ASP A 142 17.57 11.76 7.34
N LYS A 143 16.53 11.52 8.13
CA LYS A 143 16.51 11.81 9.57
C LYS A 143 16.82 10.57 10.44
N TYR A 144 16.55 9.35 9.97
CA TYR A 144 16.60 8.13 10.78
C TYR A 144 17.53 7.05 10.22
N LYS A 145 18.78 7.42 9.90
CA LYS A 145 19.82 6.51 9.35
C LYS A 145 20.08 5.23 10.17
N ASN A 146 19.59 5.16 11.40
CA ASN A 146 19.86 4.04 12.32
C ASN A 146 18.78 2.91 12.32
N TYR A 147 17.67 3.05 11.58
CA TYR A 147 16.66 1.98 11.46
C TYR A 147 16.98 1.02 10.30
N SER A 148 18.22 0.52 10.24
CA SER A 148 18.82 0.03 9.01
C SER A 148 18.51 -1.42 8.62
N ARG A 149 17.84 -2.26 9.44
CA ARG A 149 17.67 -3.68 9.12
C ARG A 149 16.49 -3.98 8.17
N ALA A 150 15.28 -3.55 8.48
CA ALA A 150 14.10 -3.76 7.63
C ALA A 150 14.27 -3.08 6.27
N LEU A 151 14.97 -1.96 6.24
CA LEU A 151 15.25 -1.17 5.07
C LEU A 151 16.32 -1.76 4.15
N LYS A 152 17.31 -2.47 4.67
CA LYS A 152 18.28 -3.25 3.85
C LYS A 152 17.57 -4.36 3.09
N PHE A 153 16.58 -5.00 3.69
CA PHE A 153 15.80 -6.05 3.05
C PHE A 153 14.95 -5.50 1.89
N LEU A 154 14.25 -4.37 2.10
CA LEU A 154 13.47 -3.71 1.04
C LEU A 154 14.32 -3.19 -0.12
N LEU A 155 15.54 -2.72 0.15
CA LEU A 155 16.50 -2.34 -0.88
C LEU A 155 16.98 -3.56 -1.68
N ASN A 156 17.29 -4.66 -1.02
CA ASN A 156 17.69 -5.90 -1.66
C ASN A 156 16.53 -6.48 -2.49
N TYR A 157 15.28 -6.41 -2.01
CA TYR A 157 14.11 -6.86 -2.74
C TYR A 157 13.83 -6.00 -3.97
N LYS A 158 13.95 -4.66 -3.86
CA LYS A 158 13.84 -3.76 -5.03
C LYS A 158 14.97 -3.98 -6.06
N THR A 159 16.14 -4.36 -5.62
CA THR A 159 17.26 -4.72 -6.51
C THR A 159 16.97 -6.03 -7.21
N TYR A 160 16.46 -7.03 -6.50
CA TYR A 160 16.04 -8.32 -7.04
C TYR A 160 14.94 -8.18 -8.10
N LEU A 161 13.88 -7.41 -7.84
CA LEU A 161 12.82 -7.12 -8.82
C LEU A 161 13.33 -6.35 -10.04
N LYS A 162 14.31 -5.46 -9.89
CA LYS A 162 14.93 -4.76 -11.03
C LYS A 162 15.72 -5.69 -11.92
N GLU A 163 16.35 -6.70 -11.37
CA GLU A 163 17.12 -7.69 -12.14
C GLU A 163 16.20 -8.65 -12.91
N GLU A 164 15.04 -9.04 -12.35
CA GLU A 164 14.09 -9.90 -13.07
C GLU A 164 13.31 -9.16 -14.18
N VAL A 165 13.00 -7.87 -14.00
CA VAL A 165 12.28 -7.07 -15.01
C VAL A 165 13.17 -6.69 -16.22
N LEU A 166 14.48 -6.82 -16.13
CA LEU A 166 15.42 -6.56 -17.23
C LEU A 166 15.52 -7.72 -18.23
N TRP A 167 14.80 -8.84 -18.04
CA TRP A 167 14.81 -10.01 -18.93
C TRP A 167 13.47 -10.25 -19.66
N ILE A 168 12.59 -9.29 -19.74
CA ILE A 168 11.42 -9.24 -20.63
C ILE A 168 11.59 -8.01 -21.56
#